data_735f5c370a38b3461a08347dd53e8166
#
_entry.id   735f5c370a38b3461a08347dd53e8166
#
_cell.length_a   1.000
_cell.length_b   1.000
_cell.length_c   1.000
_cell.angle_alpha   90.00
_cell.angle_beta   90.00
_cell.angle_gamma   90.00
#
_symmetry.space_group_name_H-M   'P 1'
#
loop_
_entity.id
_entity.type
_entity.pdbx_description
1 polymer ?
#
loop_
_entity_poly.entity_id
_entity_poly.type
_entity_poly.pdbx_seq_one_letter_code
_entity_poly.pdbx_strand_id
1 'polypeptide(L)'
;MSPTTPKKSAAKKTGKTPAMAAAPKVLLDLLNACGPSGYETAPAAVWRDAAKGFAKVSTDVVGTPLALVAPKHDARSPARRLLVMGHIDEIGLIVTHIDDQGYLWFGSVGGWDAQILVGQRVVLDTRAGKVTGVVGKKPIHLLREDERKKVAEIRDLHIDIGARDGDDARERVRIGDVAVIDAGPVELPNGRLLSRALDNRLGSFVALEAARLVAEAGGAEWELAAVAVAQEEITFGGSRTSAFALEPDAAIVVDVTHATDAPGIDVKEIGKHELGSGPVISRGSTLHPQLFELLYETAEREMIPFTVEASARSTGTDADAVHISRAGVPTGLVSIPIRYMHSPVELVQLEDVYACARLIAAAALRLDGDATFSR
;
A
#
# COMPACT_ATOMS: atom_id res chain seq x y z
N MET A 1 67.84 -21.13 0.95
CA MET A 1 66.96 -21.27 2.12
C MET A 1 66.19 -19.95 2.27
N SER A 2 65.00 -19.89 1.83
CA SER A 2 64.11 -18.70 1.98
C SER A 2 63.16 -18.95 3.12
N PRO A 3 62.85 -17.96 3.99
CA PRO A 3 61.97 -18.14 5.14
C PRO A 3 60.50 -18.00 4.71
N THR A 4 59.72 -18.99 5.08
CA THR A 4 58.27 -19.04 4.93
C THR A 4 57.60 -18.19 6.01
N THR A 5 56.78 -17.21 5.56
CA THR A 5 55.92 -16.36 6.42
C THR A 5 54.62 -17.11 6.76
N PRO A 6 54.14 -17.10 8.00
CA PRO A 6 52.88 -17.74 8.36
C PRO A 6 51.68 -16.88 7.97
N LYS A 7 50.69 -17.47 7.26
CA LYS A 7 49.39 -16.89 6.95
C LYS A 7 48.58 -16.73 8.24
N LYS A 8 48.22 -15.49 8.62
CA LYS A 8 47.22 -15.20 9.64
C LYS A 8 45.83 -15.59 9.14
N SER A 9 45.22 -16.57 9.78
CA SER A 9 43.81 -16.93 9.65
C SER A 9 42.97 -15.78 10.22
N ALA A 10 42.19 -15.14 9.37
CA ALA A 10 41.16 -14.18 9.80
C ALA A 10 39.97 -14.93 10.38
N ALA A 11 39.78 -14.85 11.70
CA ALA A 11 38.58 -15.36 12.36
C ALA A 11 37.36 -14.56 11.89
N LYS A 12 36.42 -15.23 11.22
CA LYS A 12 35.07 -14.68 10.93
C LYS A 12 34.39 -14.43 12.28
N LYS A 13 34.17 -13.16 12.62
CA LYS A 13 33.25 -12.76 13.68
C LYS A 13 31.82 -13.10 13.18
N THR A 14 31.26 -14.17 13.69
CA THR A 14 29.82 -14.44 13.58
C THR A 14 29.09 -13.47 14.51
N GLY A 15 28.85 -12.25 14.02
CA GLY A 15 27.90 -11.35 14.65
C GLY A 15 26.53 -12.03 14.58
N LYS A 16 25.86 -12.23 15.72
CA LYS A 16 24.43 -12.59 15.73
C LYS A 16 23.70 -11.50 14.96
N THR A 17 23.08 -11.86 13.83
CA THR A 17 22.12 -11.00 13.15
C THR A 17 21.07 -10.59 14.18
N PRO A 18 20.76 -9.29 14.35
CA PRO A 18 19.65 -8.88 15.22
C PRO A 18 18.41 -9.71 14.88
N ALA A 19 17.63 -10.07 15.90
CA ALA A 19 16.35 -10.74 15.67
C ALA A 19 15.51 -9.82 14.75
N MET A 20 15.15 -10.32 13.58
CA MET A 20 14.38 -9.55 12.61
C MET A 20 13.00 -9.31 13.21
N ALA A 21 12.48 -8.07 13.09
CA ALA A 21 11.19 -7.70 13.63
C ALA A 21 10.09 -8.53 12.97
N ALA A 22 9.22 -9.14 13.77
CA ALA A 22 8.00 -9.77 13.29
C ALA A 22 7.02 -8.68 12.78
N ALA A 23 6.13 -9.03 11.86
CA ALA A 23 5.11 -8.13 11.40
C ALA A 23 4.19 -7.72 12.57
N PRO A 24 3.90 -6.41 12.77
CA PRO A 24 3.06 -5.97 13.87
C PRO A 24 1.61 -6.41 13.66
N LYS A 25 0.92 -6.71 14.76
CA LYS A 25 -0.46 -7.19 14.71
C LYS A 25 -1.38 -6.30 13.89
N VAL A 26 -1.25 -4.99 13.99
CA VAL A 26 -2.09 -4.04 13.25
C VAL A 26 -1.90 -4.18 11.72
N LEU A 27 -0.67 -4.40 11.26
CA LEU A 27 -0.40 -4.65 9.85
C LEU A 27 -1.02 -5.98 9.39
N LEU A 28 -0.87 -7.04 10.18
CA LEU A 28 -1.49 -8.34 9.89
C LEU A 28 -3.02 -8.26 9.87
N ASP A 29 -3.63 -7.50 10.79
CA ASP A 29 -5.07 -7.29 10.83
C ASP A 29 -5.56 -6.49 9.60
N LEU A 30 -4.80 -5.47 9.17
CA LEU A 30 -5.08 -4.72 7.93
C LEU A 30 -5.05 -5.66 6.72
N LEU A 31 -4.00 -6.47 6.57
CA LEU A 31 -3.83 -7.38 5.43
C LEU A 31 -4.87 -8.51 5.39
N ASN A 32 -5.43 -8.91 6.54
CA ASN A 32 -6.51 -9.91 6.61
C ASN A 32 -7.90 -9.32 6.35
N ALA A 33 -8.08 -8.02 6.49
CA ALA A 33 -9.38 -7.37 6.27
C ALA A 33 -9.72 -7.37 4.77
N CYS A 34 -10.99 -7.66 4.42
CA CYS A 34 -11.51 -7.52 3.07
C CYS A 34 -11.86 -6.05 2.82
N GLY A 35 -11.40 -5.47 1.73
CA GLY A 35 -11.66 -4.06 1.43
C GLY A 35 -11.28 -3.66 0.01
N PRO A 36 -11.94 -4.20 -1.02
CA PRO A 36 -11.82 -3.66 -2.37
C PRO A 36 -12.23 -2.20 -2.44
N SER A 37 -11.74 -1.47 -3.43
CA SER A 37 -12.09 -0.05 -3.64
C SER A 37 -13.59 0.19 -3.57
N GLY A 38 -14.00 1.13 -2.72
CA GLY A 38 -15.39 1.45 -2.41
C GLY A 38 -16.03 0.59 -1.30
N TYR A 39 -15.29 -0.39 -0.76
CA TYR A 39 -15.77 -1.32 0.28
C TYR A 39 -14.79 -1.44 1.46
N GLU A 40 -14.08 -0.37 1.80
CA GLU A 40 -12.97 -0.34 2.74
C GLU A 40 -13.36 -0.31 4.23
N THR A 41 -14.63 -0.51 4.55
CA THR A 41 -15.15 -0.37 5.93
C THR A 41 -14.39 -1.21 6.95
N ALA A 42 -14.01 -2.45 6.59
CA ALA A 42 -13.31 -3.35 7.50
C ALA A 42 -11.86 -2.91 7.78
N PRO A 43 -10.99 -2.70 6.78
CA PRO A 43 -9.64 -2.21 7.04
C PRO A 43 -9.62 -0.79 7.63
N ALA A 44 -10.57 0.09 7.26
CA ALA A 44 -10.71 1.42 7.85
C ALA A 44 -11.02 1.35 9.36
N ALA A 45 -11.82 0.38 9.80
CA ALA A 45 -12.07 0.17 11.24
C ALA A 45 -10.80 -0.25 11.98
N VAL A 46 -10.03 -1.18 11.44
CA VAL A 46 -8.74 -1.62 12.02
C VAL A 46 -7.79 -0.43 12.18
N TRP A 47 -7.64 0.36 11.11
CA TRP A 47 -6.75 1.52 11.10
C TRP A 47 -7.16 2.59 12.11
N ARG A 48 -8.45 2.93 12.16
CA ARG A 48 -8.99 3.89 13.14
C ARG A 48 -8.77 3.44 14.56
N ASP A 49 -9.04 2.16 14.86
CA ASP A 49 -8.90 1.63 16.21
C ASP A 49 -7.44 1.69 16.68
N ALA A 50 -6.49 1.44 15.80
CA ALA A 50 -5.08 1.60 16.10
C ALA A 50 -4.67 3.06 16.35
N ALA A 51 -5.27 4.03 15.66
CA ALA A 51 -4.96 5.44 15.81
C ALA A 51 -5.53 6.09 17.09
N LYS A 52 -6.62 5.56 17.66
CA LYS A 52 -7.30 6.14 18.84
C LYS A 52 -6.43 6.37 20.07
N GLY A 53 -5.35 5.59 20.18
CA GLY A 53 -4.46 5.66 21.35
C GLY A 53 -3.57 6.92 21.38
N PHE A 54 -3.36 7.60 20.24
CA PHE A 54 -2.41 8.70 20.13
C PHE A 54 -2.89 9.89 19.29
N ALA A 55 -4.03 9.80 18.61
CA ALA A 55 -4.53 10.84 17.72
C ALA A 55 -6.03 11.07 17.85
N LYS A 56 -6.51 12.24 17.41
CA LYS A 56 -7.93 12.51 17.23
C LYS A 56 -8.37 11.89 15.90
N VAL A 57 -9.33 10.96 15.96
CA VAL A 57 -9.76 10.15 14.79
C VAL A 57 -11.12 10.59 14.29
N SER A 58 -11.27 10.64 12.97
CA SER A 58 -12.55 10.85 12.26
C SER A 58 -12.59 10.03 10.97
N THR A 59 -13.72 10.09 10.26
CA THR A 59 -13.89 9.45 8.95
C THR A 59 -14.73 10.39 8.09
N ASP A 60 -14.37 10.54 6.82
CA ASP A 60 -15.15 11.32 5.87
C ASP A 60 -16.33 10.52 5.29
N VAL A 61 -17.10 11.15 4.41
CA VAL A 61 -18.29 10.53 3.79
C VAL A 61 -17.92 9.44 2.77
N VAL A 62 -16.70 9.46 2.24
CA VAL A 62 -16.19 8.45 1.30
C VAL A 62 -15.72 7.19 2.04
N GLY A 63 -15.53 7.30 3.35
CA GLY A 63 -15.04 6.19 4.18
C GLY A 63 -13.56 6.28 4.55
N THR A 64 -12.88 7.33 4.15
CA THR A 64 -11.46 7.57 4.41
C THR A 64 -11.22 7.92 5.88
N PRO A 65 -10.50 7.11 6.68
CA PRO A 65 -10.16 7.44 8.05
C PRO A 65 -9.01 8.44 8.12
N LEU A 66 -9.10 9.32 9.10
CA LEU A 66 -8.17 10.40 9.41
C LEU A 66 -7.75 10.34 10.87
N ALA A 67 -6.45 10.53 11.15
CA ALA A 67 -5.89 10.70 12.47
C ALA A 67 -5.09 12.01 12.54
N LEU A 68 -5.48 12.90 13.42
CA LEU A 68 -4.82 14.19 13.65
C LEU A 68 -3.94 14.12 14.89
N VAL A 69 -2.66 14.38 14.73
CA VAL A 69 -1.69 14.61 15.78
C VAL A 69 -1.50 16.11 15.95
N ALA A 70 -1.85 16.63 17.11
CA ALA A 70 -1.75 18.05 17.41
C ALA A 70 -0.30 18.55 17.32
N PRO A 71 -0.07 19.80 16.93
CA PRO A 71 1.25 20.39 16.95
C PRO A 71 1.79 20.49 18.38
N LYS A 72 3.13 20.53 18.50
CA LYS A 72 3.88 20.54 19.75
C LYS A 72 3.58 21.76 20.68
N HIS A 73 3.26 22.88 20.09
CA HIS A 73 2.89 24.11 20.77
C HIS A 73 1.48 24.53 20.36
N ASP A 74 0.79 25.28 21.24
CA ASP A 74 -0.45 25.94 20.85
C ASP A 74 -0.21 26.78 19.60
N ALA A 75 -0.64 26.25 18.48
CA ALA A 75 -0.31 26.77 17.18
C ALA A 75 -0.84 28.20 17.05
N ARG A 76 -0.02 29.08 16.47
CA ARG A 76 -0.52 30.30 15.83
C ARG A 76 -1.67 29.91 14.94
N SER A 77 -2.84 30.43 15.17
CA SER A 77 -4.03 30.10 14.36
C SER A 77 -3.93 30.80 12.99
N PRO A 78 -4.10 30.06 11.88
CA PRO A 78 -4.26 28.60 11.78
C PRO A 78 -2.92 27.84 11.81
N ALA A 79 -2.90 26.67 12.46
CA ALA A 79 -1.73 25.78 12.42
C ALA A 79 -1.48 25.29 11.00
N ARG A 80 -0.21 25.23 10.59
CA ARG A 80 0.18 24.57 9.35
C ARG A 80 -0.04 23.08 9.46
N ARG A 81 -0.33 22.43 8.33
CA ARG A 81 -0.67 21.00 8.29
C ARG A 81 0.18 20.24 7.29
N LEU A 82 0.82 19.19 7.77
CA LEU A 82 1.43 18.16 6.95
C LEU A 82 0.45 17.00 6.79
N LEU A 83 0.09 16.70 5.56
CA LEU A 83 -0.70 15.53 5.21
C LEU A 83 0.23 14.35 4.90
N VAL A 84 0.03 13.20 5.55
CA VAL A 84 0.72 11.94 5.25
C VAL A 84 -0.32 10.90 4.91
N MET A 85 -0.24 10.28 3.74
CA MET A 85 -1.27 9.37 3.28
C MET A 85 -0.72 8.17 2.50
N GLY A 86 -1.46 7.06 2.56
CA GLY A 86 -1.33 5.89 1.72
C GLY A 86 -2.70 5.23 1.60
N HIS A 87 -2.98 4.55 0.49
CA HIS A 87 -4.31 4.00 0.29
C HIS A 87 -4.54 2.70 1.07
N ILE A 88 -5.80 2.46 1.42
CA ILE A 88 -6.22 1.34 2.27
C ILE A 88 -7.04 0.31 1.50
N ASP A 89 -7.58 0.71 0.34
CA ASP A 89 -8.26 -0.19 -0.56
C ASP A 89 -7.28 -1.18 -1.20
N GLU A 90 -7.84 -2.17 -1.83
CA GLU A 90 -7.14 -3.20 -2.59
C GLU A 90 -7.91 -3.51 -3.87
N ILE A 91 -7.26 -4.07 -4.87
CA ILE A 91 -7.92 -4.61 -6.05
C ILE A 91 -8.81 -5.81 -5.68
N GLY A 92 -9.93 -5.96 -6.37
CA GLY A 92 -10.89 -7.01 -6.07
C GLY A 92 -11.79 -7.38 -7.25
N LEU A 93 -12.85 -8.09 -6.95
CA LEU A 93 -13.86 -8.50 -7.92
C LEU A 93 -15.25 -8.05 -7.43
N ILE A 94 -16.15 -7.72 -8.36
CA ILE A 94 -17.54 -7.38 -8.04
C ILE A 94 -18.48 -8.27 -8.85
N VAL A 95 -19.47 -8.89 -8.19
CA VAL A 95 -20.45 -9.75 -8.85
C VAL A 95 -21.37 -8.91 -9.73
N THR A 96 -21.41 -9.21 -11.02
CA THR A 96 -22.22 -8.50 -12.02
C THR A 96 -23.45 -9.30 -12.47
N HIS A 97 -23.40 -10.63 -12.38
CA HIS A 97 -24.50 -11.49 -12.78
C HIS A 97 -24.44 -12.84 -12.06
N ILE A 98 -25.59 -13.43 -11.79
CA ILE A 98 -25.75 -14.81 -11.25
C ILE A 98 -26.60 -15.57 -12.24
N ASP A 99 -26.06 -16.63 -12.84
CA ASP A 99 -26.78 -17.42 -13.83
C ASP A 99 -27.71 -18.47 -13.19
N ASP A 100 -28.51 -19.13 -14.01
CA ASP A 100 -29.48 -20.12 -13.54
C ASP A 100 -28.82 -21.41 -13.02
N GLN A 101 -27.56 -21.64 -13.35
CA GLN A 101 -26.75 -22.75 -12.83
C GLN A 101 -26.08 -22.44 -11.51
N GLY A 102 -26.10 -21.16 -11.04
CA GLY A 102 -25.54 -20.74 -9.77
C GLY A 102 -24.11 -20.24 -9.85
N TYR A 103 -23.55 -20.05 -11.05
CA TYR A 103 -22.25 -19.41 -11.23
C TYR A 103 -22.37 -17.89 -11.15
N LEU A 104 -21.33 -17.26 -10.56
CA LEU A 104 -21.26 -15.81 -10.41
C LEU A 104 -20.30 -15.24 -11.45
N TRP A 105 -20.82 -14.35 -12.29
CA TRP A 105 -20.02 -13.57 -13.24
C TRP A 105 -19.62 -12.26 -12.58
N PHE A 106 -18.42 -11.77 -12.86
CA PHE A 106 -17.86 -10.63 -12.15
C PHE A 106 -17.11 -9.67 -13.06
N GLY A 107 -16.98 -8.43 -12.60
CA GLY A 107 -16.05 -7.43 -13.12
C GLY A 107 -14.85 -7.25 -12.21
N SER A 108 -13.78 -6.65 -12.74
CA SER A 108 -12.64 -6.24 -11.92
C SER A 108 -12.94 -4.94 -11.18
N VAL A 109 -12.46 -4.85 -9.94
CA VAL A 109 -12.28 -3.62 -9.19
C VAL A 109 -10.78 -3.37 -9.15
N GLY A 110 -10.31 -2.28 -9.77
CA GLY A 110 -8.89 -2.04 -10.01
C GLY A 110 -8.29 -2.88 -11.14
N GLY A 111 -6.97 -2.87 -11.25
CA GLY A 111 -6.22 -3.46 -12.37
C GLY A 111 -5.82 -4.92 -12.13
N TRP A 112 -6.40 -5.88 -12.86
CA TRP A 112 -6.10 -7.31 -12.78
C TRP A 112 -5.48 -7.89 -14.05
N ASP A 113 -4.46 -8.71 -13.90
CA ASP A 113 -4.11 -9.73 -14.89
C ASP A 113 -5.04 -10.95 -14.71
N ALA A 114 -5.94 -11.17 -15.67
CA ALA A 114 -6.89 -12.27 -15.63
C ALA A 114 -6.23 -13.66 -15.50
N GLN A 115 -4.98 -13.81 -15.91
CA GLN A 115 -4.24 -15.09 -15.81
C GLN A 115 -3.97 -15.46 -14.36
N ILE A 116 -3.77 -14.47 -13.48
CA ILE A 116 -3.52 -14.68 -12.05
C ILE A 116 -4.79 -15.17 -11.34
N LEU A 117 -5.98 -14.79 -11.82
CA LEU A 117 -7.25 -15.13 -11.20
C LEU A 117 -7.63 -16.62 -11.34
N VAL A 118 -7.19 -17.27 -12.42
CA VAL A 118 -7.59 -18.64 -12.74
C VAL A 118 -7.15 -19.62 -11.66
N GLY A 119 -8.11 -20.32 -11.06
CA GLY A 119 -7.86 -21.35 -10.04
C GLY A 119 -7.66 -20.79 -8.62
N GLN A 120 -7.82 -19.48 -8.42
CA GLN A 120 -7.74 -18.86 -7.10
C GLN A 120 -8.98 -19.15 -6.26
N ARG A 121 -8.80 -19.31 -4.96
CA ARG A 121 -9.89 -19.24 -3.99
C ARG A 121 -10.20 -17.78 -3.71
N VAL A 122 -11.47 -17.47 -3.51
CA VAL A 122 -11.96 -16.14 -3.18
C VAL A 122 -12.86 -16.17 -1.97
N VAL A 123 -12.91 -15.05 -1.27
CA VAL A 123 -13.88 -14.79 -0.20
C VAL A 123 -14.74 -13.62 -0.63
N LEU A 124 -16.04 -13.87 -0.77
CA LEU A 124 -17.03 -12.82 -0.99
C LEU A 124 -17.45 -12.25 0.36
N ASP A 125 -17.51 -10.92 0.45
CA ASP A 125 -18.12 -10.22 1.59
C ASP A 125 -19.58 -9.94 1.26
N THR A 126 -20.49 -10.61 1.96
CA THR A 126 -21.91 -10.56 1.71
C THR A 126 -22.69 -10.12 2.93
N ARG A 127 -23.95 -9.68 2.74
CA ARG A 127 -24.84 -9.33 3.85
C ARG A 127 -25.03 -10.47 4.86
N ALA A 128 -24.96 -11.71 4.41
CA ALA A 128 -25.13 -12.90 5.26
C ALA A 128 -23.83 -13.36 5.94
N GLY A 129 -22.73 -12.70 5.63
CA GLY A 129 -21.39 -13.06 6.08
C GLY A 129 -20.47 -13.45 4.93
N LYS A 130 -19.33 -14.06 5.25
CA LYS A 130 -18.33 -14.46 4.25
C LYS A 130 -18.75 -15.75 3.53
N VAL A 131 -18.67 -15.73 2.19
CA VAL A 131 -18.91 -16.90 1.33
C VAL A 131 -17.61 -17.22 0.58
N THR A 132 -17.16 -18.49 0.69
CA THR A 132 -15.99 -18.95 -0.05
C THR A 132 -16.40 -19.43 -1.44
N GLY A 133 -15.59 -19.08 -2.44
CA GLY A 133 -15.72 -19.54 -3.81
C GLY A 133 -14.37 -19.81 -4.47
N VAL A 134 -14.41 -20.27 -5.71
CA VAL A 134 -13.23 -20.50 -6.54
C VAL A 134 -13.43 -19.86 -7.90
N VAL A 135 -12.38 -19.25 -8.46
CA VAL A 135 -12.41 -18.70 -9.83
C VAL A 135 -12.17 -19.83 -10.81
N GLY A 136 -13.18 -20.15 -11.60
CA GLY A 136 -13.18 -21.20 -12.61
C GLY A 136 -13.14 -20.67 -14.02
N LYS A 137 -12.70 -21.53 -14.94
CA LYS A 137 -12.84 -21.37 -16.40
C LYS A 137 -12.96 -22.74 -17.04
N LYS A 138 -13.30 -22.79 -18.34
CA LYS A 138 -13.31 -24.01 -19.12
C LYS A 138 -11.97 -24.75 -19.03
N PRO A 139 -11.96 -26.06 -18.61
CA PRO A 139 -10.73 -26.83 -18.44
C PRO A 139 -9.93 -26.97 -19.73
N ILE A 140 -8.61 -27.01 -19.62
CA ILE A 140 -7.68 -27.10 -20.76
C ILE A 140 -7.95 -28.31 -21.67
N HIS A 141 -8.41 -29.43 -21.09
CA HIS A 141 -8.71 -30.66 -21.82
C HIS A 141 -9.91 -30.53 -22.78
N LEU A 142 -10.80 -29.56 -22.51
CA LEU A 142 -12.00 -29.27 -23.31
C LEU A 142 -11.79 -28.10 -24.27
N LEU A 143 -10.63 -27.40 -24.22
CA LEU A 143 -10.29 -26.31 -25.11
C LEU A 143 -9.80 -26.84 -26.49
N ARG A 144 -10.26 -26.18 -27.56
CA ARG A 144 -9.71 -26.40 -28.91
C ARG A 144 -8.29 -25.84 -29.00
N GLU A 145 -7.53 -26.25 -30.01
CA GLU A 145 -6.12 -25.88 -30.16
C GLU A 145 -5.93 -24.35 -30.26
N ASP A 146 -6.81 -23.65 -30.93
CA ASP A 146 -6.82 -22.20 -31.09
C ASP A 146 -7.17 -21.48 -29.76
N GLU A 147 -8.07 -22.07 -28.95
CA GLU A 147 -8.46 -21.54 -27.62
C GLU A 147 -7.33 -21.67 -26.60
N ARG A 148 -6.49 -22.72 -26.69
CA ARG A 148 -5.35 -22.94 -25.76
C ARG A 148 -4.28 -21.87 -25.86
N LYS A 149 -4.16 -21.17 -27.00
CA LYS A 149 -3.18 -20.11 -27.26
C LYS A 149 -3.65 -18.74 -26.80
N LYS A 150 -4.92 -18.59 -26.43
CA LYS A 150 -5.49 -17.32 -25.99
C LYS A 150 -5.28 -17.12 -24.48
N VAL A 151 -4.90 -15.91 -24.12
CA VAL A 151 -4.90 -15.47 -22.73
C VAL A 151 -6.35 -15.41 -22.25
N ALA A 152 -6.62 -15.86 -21.03
CA ALA A 152 -7.95 -15.74 -20.42
C ALA A 152 -8.32 -14.26 -20.26
N GLU A 153 -9.54 -13.90 -20.56
CA GLU A 153 -10.11 -12.59 -20.27
C GLU A 153 -11.08 -12.72 -19.06
N ILE A 154 -11.30 -11.63 -18.32
CA ILE A 154 -12.19 -11.65 -17.15
C ILE A 154 -13.60 -12.15 -17.49
N ARG A 155 -14.09 -11.80 -18.67
CA ARG A 155 -15.42 -12.27 -19.17
C ARG A 155 -15.51 -13.79 -19.38
N ASP A 156 -14.39 -14.50 -19.44
CA ASP A 156 -14.34 -15.95 -19.61
C ASP A 156 -14.30 -16.69 -18.25
N LEU A 157 -14.25 -15.94 -17.16
CA LEU A 157 -14.10 -16.44 -15.81
C LEU A 157 -15.42 -16.32 -15.03
N HIS A 158 -15.63 -17.20 -14.08
CA HIS A 158 -16.76 -17.19 -13.16
C HIS A 158 -16.30 -17.59 -11.76
N ILE A 159 -17.05 -17.22 -10.73
CA ILE A 159 -16.85 -17.74 -9.38
C ILE A 159 -17.90 -18.85 -9.15
N ASP A 160 -17.41 -20.00 -8.68
CA ASP A 160 -18.21 -21.12 -8.23
C ASP A 160 -18.19 -21.15 -6.70
N ILE A 161 -19.36 -21.04 -6.09
CA ILE A 161 -19.60 -21.11 -4.63
C ILE A 161 -20.21 -22.44 -4.19
N GLY A 162 -20.30 -23.43 -5.09
CA GLY A 162 -20.94 -24.71 -4.84
C GLY A 162 -22.48 -24.62 -4.71
N ALA A 163 -23.11 -23.64 -5.33
CA ALA A 163 -24.56 -23.51 -5.36
C ALA A 163 -25.17 -24.63 -6.25
N ARG A 164 -26.37 -25.07 -5.90
CA ARG A 164 -27.11 -26.09 -6.67
C ARG A 164 -27.72 -25.53 -7.95
N ASP A 165 -28.13 -24.28 -7.89
CA ASP A 165 -28.79 -23.52 -8.96
C ASP A 165 -28.70 -22.01 -8.66
N GLY A 166 -29.26 -21.20 -9.56
CA GLY A 166 -29.24 -19.75 -9.41
C GLY A 166 -30.02 -19.24 -8.20
N ASP A 167 -31.07 -19.92 -7.77
CA ASP A 167 -31.85 -19.49 -6.60
C ASP A 167 -31.06 -19.75 -5.30
N ASP A 168 -30.40 -20.90 -5.16
CA ASP A 168 -29.51 -21.18 -4.05
C ASP A 168 -28.31 -20.18 -4.00
N ALA A 169 -27.80 -19.77 -5.15
CA ALA A 169 -26.75 -18.74 -5.21
C ALA A 169 -27.26 -17.37 -4.74
N ARG A 170 -28.46 -16.95 -5.21
CA ARG A 170 -29.08 -15.66 -4.87
C ARG A 170 -29.48 -15.54 -3.39
N GLU A 171 -29.70 -16.66 -2.69
CA GLU A 171 -29.91 -16.68 -1.23
C GLU A 171 -28.65 -16.25 -0.47
N ARG A 172 -27.46 -16.49 -1.02
CA ARG A 172 -26.14 -16.28 -0.36
C ARG A 172 -25.43 -15.03 -0.85
N VAL A 173 -25.53 -14.74 -2.16
CA VAL A 173 -24.78 -13.67 -2.84
C VAL A 173 -25.72 -12.79 -3.66
N ARG A 174 -25.42 -11.50 -3.71
CA ARG A 174 -26.15 -10.52 -4.50
C ARG A 174 -25.26 -9.91 -5.58
N ILE A 175 -25.87 -9.42 -6.66
CA ILE A 175 -25.19 -8.54 -7.60
C ILE A 175 -24.72 -7.31 -6.83
N GLY A 176 -23.44 -6.94 -7.03
CA GLY A 176 -22.77 -5.87 -6.30
C GLY A 176 -21.97 -6.34 -5.06
N ASP A 177 -22.11 -7.58 -4.59
CA ASP A 177 -21.22 -8.12 -3.57
C ASP A 177 -19.80 -8.25 -4.13
N VAL A 178 -18.81 -7.98 -3.29
CA VAL A 178 -17.39 -7.96 -3.67
C VAL A 178 -16.65 -9.17 -3.16
N ALA A 179 -15.58 -9.53 -3.85
CA ALA A 179 -14.71 -10.62 -3.47
C ALA A 179 -13.23 -10.21 -3.53
N VAL A 180 -12.42 -10.80 -2.67
CA VAL A 180 -10.97 -10.75 -2.68
C VAL A 180 -10.39 -12.16 -2.78
N ILE A 181 -9.15 -12.27 -3.25
CA ILE A 181 -8.44 -13.55 -3.23
C ILE A 181 -8.23 -13.98 -1.77
N ASP A 182 -8.49 -15.26 -1.47
CA ASP A 182 -8.26 -15.86 -0.15
C ASP A 182 -6.77 -16.17 0.06
N ALA A 183 -5.98 -15.10 0.23
CA ALA A 183 -4.53 -15.15 0.43
C ALA A 183 -4.12 -14.16 1.53
N GLY A 184 -4.14 -14.62 2.76
CA GLY A 184 -3.71 -13.84 3.92
C GLY A 184 -2.20 -13.72 4.04
N PRO A 185 -1.70 -12.91 5.00
CA PRO A 185 -0.28 -12.67 5.21
C PRO A 185 0.47 -13.92 5.68
N VAL A 186 1.66 -14.14 5.10
CA VAL A 186 2.59 -15.22 5.45
C VAL A 186 3.98 -14.65 5.67
N GLU A 187 4.53 -14.86 6.85
CA GLU A 187 5.91 -14.50 7.12
C GLU A 187 6.86 -15.49 6.44
N LEU A 188 7.84 -14.96 5.71
CA LEU A 188 8.88 -15.72 5.05
C LEU A 188 10.24 -15.49 5.74
N PRO A 189 11.24 -16.38 5.51
CA PRO A 189 12.58 -16.16 6.02
C PRO A 189 13.16 -14.79 5.64
N ASN A 190 14.11 -14.32 6.43
CA ASN A 190 14.84 -13.06 6.23
C ASN A 190 13.99 -11.79 6.42
N GLY A 191 12.91 -11.83 7.24
CA GLY A 191 12.06 -10.70 7.55
C GLY A 191 11.21 -10.22 6.38
N ARG A 192 10.85 -11.15 5.52
CA ARG A 192 9.95 -10.87 4.39
C ARG A 192 8.51 -11.24 4.75
N LEU A 193 7.59 -10.48 4.21
CA LEU A 193 6.16 -10.69 4.34
C LEU A 193 5.55 -10.84 2.95
N LEU A 194 4.76 -11.90 2.79
CA LEU A 194 3.99 -12.17 1.58
C LEU A 194 2.51 -12.00 1.90
N SER A 195 1.77 -11.29 1.05
CA SER A 195 0.32 -11.15 1.19
C SER A 195 -0.29 -10.63 -0.11
N ARG A 196 -1.62 -10.69 -0.24
CA ARG A 196 -2.35 -9.74 -1.07
C ARG A 196 -2.39 -8.37 -0.38
N ALA A 197 -2.75 -7.32 -1.09
CA ALA A 197 -3.00 -5.98 -0.55
C ALA A 197 -1.81 -5.35 0.21
N LEU A 198 -0.56 -5.80 -0.05
CA LEU A 198 0.60 -5.00 0.34
C LEU A 198 0.54 -3.65 -0.36
N ASP A 199 0.08 -3.66 -1.61
CA ASP A 199 -0.42 -2.53 -2.35
C ASP A 199 -1.86 -2.19 -1.93
N ASN A 200 -2.13 -1.08 -1.17
CA ASN A 200 -1.09 -0.28 -0.52
C ASN A 200 -1.39 -0.14 0.99
N ARG A 201 -1.81 -1.23 1.63
CA ARG A 201 -1.97 -1.25 3.09
C ARG A 201 -0.66 -1.06 3.82
N LEU A 202 0.47 -1.25 3.13
CA LEU A 202 1.78 -0.86 3.65
C LEU A 202 1.87 0.65 3.79
N GLY A 203 1.48 1.42 2.78
CA GLY A 203 1.49 2.89 2.83
C GLY A 203 0.52 3.44 3.87
N SER A 204 -0.69 2.87 3.98
CA SER A 204 -1.63 3.26 5.03
C SER A 204 -1.10 2.94 6.44
N PHE A 205 -0.40 1.81 6.62
CA PHE A 205 0.30 1.47 7.86
C PHE A 205 1.47 2.43 8.14
N VAL A 206 2.27 2.78 7.13
CA VAL A 206 3.39 3.74 7.26
C VAL A 206 2.87 5.11 7.69
N ALA A 207 1.78 5.60 7.11
CA ALA A 207 1.16 6.86 7.54
C ALA A 207 0.73 6.82 9.00
N LEU A 208 0.11 5.72 9.45
CA LEU A 208 -0.28 5.48 10.84
C LEU A 208 0.92 5.46 11.78
N GLU A 209 1.95 4.71 11.42
CA GLU A 209 3.16 4.52 12.23
C GLU A 209 3.99 5.81 12.32
N ALA A 210 4.12 6.56 11.22
CA ALA A 210 4.77 7.87 11.23
C ALA A 210 4.04 8.84 12.17
N ALA A 211 2.71 8.86 12.14
CA ALA A 211 1.91 9.67 13.06
C ALA A 211 2.10 9.25 14.53
N ARG A 212 2.15 7.95 14.80
CA ARG A 212 2.42 7.41 16.14
C ARG A 212 3.80 7.86 16.66
N LEU A 213 4.83 7.75 15.82
CA LEU A 213 6.20 8.18 16.17
C LEU A 213 6.27 9.70 16.45
N VAL A 214 5.59 10.51 15.65
CA VAL A 214 5.49 11.97 15.88
C VAL A 214 4.76 12.26 17.18
N ALA A 215 3.66 11.57 17.47
CA ALA A 215 2.92 11.74 18.72
C ALA A 215 3.77 11.34 19.96
N GLU A 216 4.53 10.26 19.89
CA GLU A 216 5.46 9.82 20.94
C GLU A 216 6.61 10.82 21.17
N ALA A 217 7.03 11.53 20.12
CA ALA A 217 8.01 12.62 20.22
C ALA A 217 7.43 13.92 20.83
N GLY A 218 6.13 13.93 21.17
CA GLY A 218 5.44 15.09 21.74
C GLY A 218 4.86 16.04 20.69
N GLY A 219 4.70 15.61 19.45
CA GLY A 219 4.21 16.39 18.30
C GLY A 219 5.33 17.06 17.50
N ALA A 220 4.98 17.57 16.32
CA ALA A 220 5.84 18.37 15.46
C ALA A 220 5.44 19.86 15.54
N GLU A 221 6.15 20.75 14.86
CA GLU A 221 5.75 22.18 14.76
C GLU A 221 4.45 22.35 13.95
N TRP A 222 4.22 21.47 12.98
CA TRP A 222 3.00 21.40 12.18
C TRP A 222 2.03 20.35 12.75
N GLU A 223 0.73 20.58 12.58
CA GLU A 223 -0.25 19.51 12.77
C GLU A 223 0.01 18.40 11.74
N LEU A 224 0.07 17.14 12.16
CA LEU A 224 0.20 16.02 11.26
C LEU A 224 -1.16 15.34 11.08
N ALA A 225 -1.62 15.28 9.83
CA ALA A 225 -2.81 14.58 9.42
C ALA A 225 -2.41 13.27 8.72
N ALA A 226 -2.54 12.13 9.39
CA ALA A 226 -2.37 10.83 8.76
C ALA A 226 -3.71 10.36 8.18
N VAL A 227 -3.70 9.86 6.96
CA VAL A 227 -4.90 9.45 6.21
C VAL A 227 -4.68 8.09 5.56
N ALA A 228 -5.63 7.19 5.72
CA ALA A 228 -5.68 5.94 4.99
C ALA A 228 -6.75 6.06 3.88
N VAL A 229 -6.28 6.33 2.67
CA VAL A 229 -7.11 6.78 1.54
C VAL A 229 -7.98 5.67 0.99
N ALA A 230 -9.26 5.95 0.73
CA ALA A 230 -10.17 5.05 0.05
C ALA A 230 -10.18 5.30 -1.47
N GLN A 231 -10.47 4.26 -2.26
CA GLN A 231 -10.72 4.32 -3.70
C GLN A 231 -9.53 4.84 -4.55
N GLU A 232 -8.30 4.56 -4.15
CA GLU A 232 -7.13 4.91 -4.97
C GLU A 232 -7.18 4.16 -6.29
N GLU A 233 -7.32 2.83 -6.24
CA GLU A 233 -7.22 1.86 -7.33
C GLU A 233 -8.23 2.09 -8.49
N ILE A 234 -9.20 2.96 -8.29
CA ILE A 234 -10.22 3.25 -9.31
C ILE A 234 -10.32 4.74 -9.68
N THR A 235 -10.10 5.67 -8.74
CA THR A 235 -10.41 7.08 -8.99
C THR A 235 -9.55 8.08 -8.24
N PHE A 236 -8.65 7.68 -7.35
CA PHE A 236 -8.01 8.56 -6.35
C PHE A 236 -9.05 9.32 -5.50
N GLY A 237 -10.17 8.66 -5.19
CA GLY A 237 -11.34 9.34 -4.61
C GLY A 237 -11.07 9.96 -3.25
N GLY A 238 -10.52 9.18 -2.32
CA GLY A 238 -10.21 9.62 -0.97
C GLY A 238 -9.10 10.65 -0.89
N SER A 239 -8.07 10.56 -1.74
CA SER A 239 -6.99 11.57 -1.78
C SER A 239 -7.49 12.93 -2.28
N ARG A 240 -8.36 12.93 -3.30
CA ARG A 240 -9.02 14.16 -3.78
C ARG A 240 -9.85 14.83 -2.71
N THR A 241 -10.69 14.06 -2.01
CA THR A 241 -11.57 14.61 -0.96
C THR A 241 -10.77 15.04 0.26
N SER A 242 -9.79 14.27 0.69
CA SER A 242 -8.94 14.59 1.84
C SER A 242 -8.06 15.81 1.60
N ALA A 243 -7.36 15.90 0.45
CA ALA A 243 -6.55 17.06 0.13
C ALA A 243 -7.38 18.34 0.00
N PHE A 244 -8.62 18.24 -0.53
CA PHE A 244 -9.52 19.38 -0.62
C PHE A 244 -10.01 19.84 0.76
N ALA A 245 -10.47 18.90 1.60
CA ALA A 245 -11.10 19.21 2.88
C ALA A 245 -10.11 19.60 3.98
N LEU A 246 -8.91 19.02 3.97
CA LEU A 246 -7.89 19.26 5.00
C LEU A 246 -7.04 20.49 4.73
N GLU A 247 -7.01 21.01 3.50
CA GLU A 247 -6.23 22.19 3.10
C GLU A 247 -4.76 22.13 3.58
N PRO A 248 -4.01 21.05 3.26
CA PRO A 248 -2.67 20.89 3.77
C PRO A 248 -1.70 21.88 3.14
N ASP A 249 -0.71 22.35 3.93
CA ASP A 249 0.39 23.20 3.46
C ASP A 249 1.47 22.39 2.71
N ALA A 250 1.54 21.09 3.00
CA ALA A 250 2.37 20.13 2.30
C ALA A 250 1.81 18.69 2.48
N ALA A 251 2.17 17.80 1.57
CA ALA A 251 1.78 16.40 1.64
C ALA A 251 2.95 15.46 1.33
N ILE A 252 3.00 14.33 2.03
CA ILE A 252 3.84 13.18 1.71
C ILE A 252 2.92 12.01 1.44
N VAL A 253 2.94 11.53 0.20
CA VAL A 253 2.21 10.33 -0.21
C VAL A 253 3.13 9.12 -0.04
N VAL A 254 2.58 8.04 0.46
CA VAL A 254 3.26 6.75 0.59
C VAL A 254 2.59 5.76 -0.32
N ASP A 255 3.38 5.14 -1.19
CA ASP A 255 2.89 4.12 -2.10
C ASP A 255 3.89 2.97 -2.21
N VAL A 256 3.64 2.02 -3.08
CA VAL A 256 4.57 0.94 -3.40
C VAL A 256 5.23 1.21 -4.76
N THR A 257 6.35 0.56 -5.02
CA THR A 257 7.00 0.53 -6.34
C THR A 257 7.60 -0.84 -6.61
N HIS A 258 8.02 -1.09 -7.84
CA HIS A 258 8.58 -2.38 -8.24
C HIS A 258 9.97 -2.61 -7.65
N ALA A 259 10.13 -3.67 -6.86
CA ALA A 259 11.45 -4.16 -6.47
C ALA A 259 12.17 -4.75 -7.69
N THR A 260 13.37 -4.26 -7.96
CA THR A 260 14.09 -4.57 -9.21
C THR A 260 15.03 -5.76 -9.10
N ASP A 261 15.05 -6.46 -7.98
CA ASP A 261 15.77 -7.71 -7.76
C ASP A 261 14.93 -8.97 -8.09
N ALA A 262 13.78 -8.80 -8.79
CA ALA A 262 13.02 -9.89 -9.37
C ALA A 262 13.48 -10.21 -10.80
N PRO A 263 13.40 -11.48 -11.23
CA PRO A 263 13.74 -11.85 -12.61
C PRO A 263 12.88 -11.12 -13.64
N GLY A 264 13.51 -10.65 -14.73
CA GLY A 264 12.81 -10.04 -15.86
C GLY A 264 12.56 -8.53 -15.74
N ILE A 265 13.04 -7.87 -14.69
CA ILE A 265 12.92 -6.42 -14.52
C ILE A 265 14.21 -5.74 -14.99
N ASP A 266 14.10 -4.73 -15.86
CA ASP A 266 15.24 -3.94 -16.34
C ASP A 266 15.42 -2.69 -15.46
N VAL A 267 16.52 -2.66 -14.69
CA VAL A 267 16.89 -1.54 -13.83
C VAL A 267 17.10 -0.21 -14.57
N LYS A 268 17.28 -0.23 -15.89
CA LYS A 268 17.42 0.99 -16.70
C LYS A 268 16.09 1.72 -16.89
N GLU A 269 14.98 1.01 -16.76
CA GLU A 269 13.64 1.56 -16.96
C GLU A 269 13.08 2.16 -15.67
N ILE A 270 13.35 1.53 -14.51
CA ILE A 270 12.71 1.84 -13.24
C ILE A 270 13.71 2.43 -12.23
N GLY A 271 14.98 2.07 -12.32
CA GLY A 271 15.99 2.34 -11.30
C GLY A 271 16.43 1.05 -10.59
N LYS A 272 17.23 1.18 -9.53
CA LYS A 272 17.69 0.05 -8.73
C LYS A 272 17.10 0.12 -7.33
N HIS A 273 16.05 -0.65 -7.07
CA HIS A 273 15.29 -0.68 -5.83
C HIS A 273 15.11 -2.14 -5.39
N GLU A 274 16.11 -2.69 -4.69
CA GLU A 274 16.09 -4.07 -4.23
C GLU A 274 15.31 -4.18 -2.90
N LEU A 275 14.72 -5.33 -2.61
CA LEU A 275 14.15 -5.58 -1.29
C LEU A 275 15.24 -5.44 -0.21
N GLY A 276 15.00 -4.61 0.79
CA GLY A 276 15.98 -4.27 1.83
C GLY A 276 16.84 -3.05 1.50
N SER A 277 16.56 -2.33 0.42
CA SER A 277 17.28 -1.09 0.08
C SER A 277 16.73 0.15 0.79
N GLY A 278 15.68 0.00 1.58
CA GLY A 278 15.00 1.10 2.26
C GLY A 278 13.96 1.82 1.40
N PRO A 279 13.46 2.99 1.87
CA PRO A 279 12.55 3.84 1.13
C PRO A 279 13.06 4.20 -0.26
N VAL A 280 12.15 4.29 -1.22
CA VAL A 280 12.39 4.88 -2.53
C VAL A 280 11.85 6.30 -2.51
N ILE A 281 12.72 7.31 -2.55
CA ILE A 281 12.33 8.72 -2.56
C ILE A 281 12.17 9.16 -4.01
N SER A 282 10.96 9.57 -4.39
CA SER A 282 10.68 9.92 -5.77
C SER A 282 10.97 11.39 -6.07
N ARG A 283 11.64 11.62 -7.22
CA ARG A 283 11.85 12.95 -7.81
C ARG A 283 11.17 12.99 -9.16
N GLY A 284 10.28 13.95 -9.38
CA GLY A 284 9.48 13.95 -10.60
C GLY A 284 8.85 15.28 -10.96
N SER A 285 8.25 15.29 -12.16
CA SER A 285 7.67 16.51 -12.75
C SER A 285 6.49 17.06 -11.95
N THR A 286 5.73 16.19 -11.29
CA THR A 286 4.57 16.54 -10.45
C THR A 286 4.93 16.70 -8.97
N LEU A 287 6.11 16.25 -8.56
CA LEU A 287 6.56 16.29 -7.17
C LEU A 287 7.30 17.59 -6.85
N HIS A 288 7.22 18.03 -5.58
CA HIS A 288 7.80 19.27 -5.14
C HIS A 288 9.30 19.12 -4.83
N PRO A 289 10.21 19.89 -5.47
CA PRO A 289 11.65 19.70 -5.32
C PRO A 289 12.16 19.91 -3.88
N GLN A 290 11.61 20.87 -3.14
CA GLN A 290 12.04 21.12 -1.76
C GLN A 290 11.59 19.99 -0.80
N LEU A 291 10.46 19.33 -1.06
CA LEU A 291 10.06 18.15 -0.29
C LEU A 291 10.93 16.95 -0.60
N PHE A 292 11.35 16.79 -1.86
CA PHE A 292 12.34 15.79 -2.21
C PHE A 292 13.65 16.03 -1.43
N GLU A 293 14.18 17.23 -1.43
CA GLU A 293 15.42 17.55 -0.70
C GLU A 293 15.25 17.36 0.83
N LEU A 294 14.10 17.75 1.41
CA LEU A 294 13.80 17.49 2.82
C LEU A 294 13.88 15.99 3.16
N LEU A 295 13.24 15.14 2.34
CA LEU A 295 13.25 13.70 2.54
C LEU A 295 14.66 13.12 2.35
N TYR A 296 15.34 13.53 1.28
CA TYR A 296 16.70 13.10 0.95
C TYR A 296 17.69 13.42 2.08
N GLU A 297 17.79 14.69 2.48
CA GLU A 297 18.66 15.13 3.57
C GLU A 297 18.29 14.49 4.91
N THR A 298 16.99 14.23 5.14
CA THR A 298 16.55 13.54 6.35
C THR A 298 17.05 12.09 6.37
N ALA A 299 16.95 11.39 5.25
CA ALA A 299 17.43 10.02 5.13
C ALA A 299 18.96 9.95 5.39
N GLU A 300 19.73 10.88 4.80
CA GLU A 300 21.19 10.96 5.04
C GLU A 300 21.51 11.24 6.52
N ARG A 301 20.84 12.23 7.13
CA ARG A 301 21.06 12.62 8.51
C ARG A 301 20.73 11.50 9.50
N GLU A 302 19.62 10.80 9.29
CA GLU A 302 19.16 9.71 10.13
C GLU A 302 19.83 8.37 9.79
N MET A 303 20.73 8.37 8.80
CA MET A 303 21.45 7.18 8.28
C MET A 303 20.47 6.07 7.86
N ILE A 304 19.34 6.43 7.29
CA ILE A 304 18.35 5.51 6.72
C ILE A 304 18.81 5.17 5.30
N PRO A 305 19.07 3.90 4.97
CA PRO A 305 19.33 3.51 3.59
C PRO A 305 18.15 3.85 2.71
N PHE A 306 18.38 4.38 1.53
CA PHE A 306 17.32 4.73 0.58
C PHE A 306 17.81 4.65 -0.86
N THR A 307 16.88 4.66 -1.80
CA THR A 307 17.15 4.81 -3.23
C THR A 307 16.31 5.94 -3.80
N VAL A 308 16.64 6.39 -5.01
CA VAL A 308 15.92 7.48 -5.69
C VAL A 308 15.31 6.99 -6.98
N GLU A 309 14.03 7.26 -7.16
CA GLU A 309 13.29 7.00 -8.40
C GLU A 309 12.98 8.30 -9.13
N ALA A 310 13.06 8.30 -10.46
CA ALA A 310 12.75 9.46 -11.27
C ALA A 310 11.44 9.26 -12.04
N SER A 311 10.49 10.19 -11.89
CA SER A 311 9.22 10.19 -12.62
C SER A 311 9.15 11.37 -13.60
N ALA A 312 9.10 11.05 -14.89
CA ALA A 312 9.08 12.05 -15.95
C ALA A 312 7.70 12.68 -16.20
N ARG A 313 6.64 12.05 -15.72
CA ARG A 313 5.23 12.46 -15.91
C ARG A 313 4.46 12.34 -14.60
N SER A 314 3.28 11.73 -14.65
CA SER A 314 2.50 11.30 -13.49
C SER A 314 3.21 10.18 -12.75
N THR A 315 2.88 10.03 -11.47
CA THR A 315 3.44 8.99 -10.61
C THR A 315 2.61 7.71 -10.62
N GLY A 316 1.34 7.79 -11.04
CA GLY A 316 0.37 6.70 -10.96
C GLY A 316 -0.08 6.40 -9.53
N THR A 317 0.04 7.38 -8.62
CA THR A 317 -0.30 7.27 -7.20
C THR A 317 -1.22 8.41 -6.76
N ASP A 318 -1.68 8.40 -5.52
CA ASP A 318 -2.44 9.50 -4.90
C ASP A 318 -1.75 10.88 -5.01
N ALA A 319 -0.42 10.93 -5.19
CA ALA A 319 0.32 12.17 -5.38
C ALA A 319 -0.17 12.98 -6.60
N ASP A 320 -0.64 12.28 -7.64
CA ASP A 320 -1.16 12.91 -8.86
C ASP A 320 -2.48 13.66 -8.63
N ALA A 321 -3.26 13.25 -7.64
CA ALA A 321 -4.49 13.93 -7.25
C ALA A 321 -4.24 15.04 -6.22
N VAL A 322 -3.30 14.84 -5.31
CA VAL A 322 -3.00 15.78 -4.22
C VAL A 322 -2.33 17.05 -4.73
N HIS A 323 -1.29 16.94 -5.58
CA HIS A 323 -0.50 18.10 -5.99
C HIS A 323 -1.30 19.16 -6.76
N ILE A 324 -2.41 18.79 -7.38
CA ILE A 324 -3.31 19.71 -8.12
C ILE A 324 -4.56 20.08 -7.32
N SER A 325 -4.68 19.68 -6.07
CA SER A 325 -5.84 20.00 -5.25
C SER A 325 -5.85 21.50 -4.93
N ARG A 326 -7.04 22.13 -5.03
CA ARG A 326 -7.26 23.56 -4.76
C ARG A 326 -6.32 24.48 -5.59
N ALA A 327 -5.46 25.23 -4.93
CA ALA A 327 -4.47 26.09 -5.57
C ALA A 327 -3.11 25.40 -5.82
N GLY A 328 -3.04 24.11 -5.53
CA GLY A 328 -1.84 23.29 -5.56
C GLY A 328 -1.32 23.00 -4.15
N VAL A 329 -0.89 21.77 -3.92
CA VAL A 329 -0.30 21.30 -2.67
C VAL A 329 1.13 20.81 -2.94
N PRO A 330 2.16 21.36 -2.29
CA PRO A 330 3.51 20.80 -2.35
C PRO A 330 3.48 19.33 -1.93
N THR A 331 3.84 18.42 -2.84
CA THR A 331 3.69 16.98 -2.63
C THR A 331 5.01 16.24 -2.84
N GLY A 332 5.39 15.42 -1.87
CA GLY A 332 6.48 14.44 -1.94
C GLY A 332 5.92 13.03 -2.04
N LEU A 333 6.71 12.09 -2.56
CA LEU A 333 6.35 10.67 -2.66
C LEU A 333 7.49 9.81 -2.12
N VAL A 334 7.12 8.88 -1.23
CA VAL A 334 8.00 7.84 -0.67
C VAL A 334 7.38 6.50 -1.00
N SER A 335 8.11 5.65 -1.72
CA SER A 335 7.60 4.34 -2.13
C SER A 335 8.31 3.20 -1.41
N ILE A 336 7.59 2.08 -1.23
CA ILE A 336 8.08 0.84 -0.63
C ILE A 336 8.33 -0.14 -1.76
N PRO A 337 9.54 -0.67 -1.96
CA PRO A 337 9.77 -1.64 -3.01
C PRO A 337 9.09 -2.98 -2.69
N ILE A 338 8.24 -3.46 -3.59
CA ILE A 338 7.59 -4.77 -3.50
C ILE A 338 7.79 -5.57 -4.79
N ARG A 339 7.72 -6.89 -4.70
CA ARG A 339 7.65 -7.77 -5.86
C ARG A 339 6.23 -8.22 -6.10
N TYR A 340 5.91 -8.53 -7.36
CA TYR A 340 4.65 -9.16 -7.77
C TYR A 340 3.41 -8.32 -7.46
N MET A 341 3.52 -7.00 -7.58
CA MET A 341 2.43 -6.03 -7.43
C MET A 341 1.17 -6.49 -8.19
N HIS A 342 -0.03 -6.18 -7.64
CA HIS A 342 -1.32 -6.60 -8.20
C HIS A 342 -1.48 -8.12 -8.33
N SER A 343 -0.93 -8.86 -7.34
CA SER A 343 -1.09 -10.31 -7.26
C SER A 343 -1.41 -10.76 -5.83
N PRO A 344 -1.92 -11.99 -5.63
CA PRO A 344 -2.16 -12.51 -4.28
C PRO A 344 -0.87 -12.84 -3.51
N VAL A 345 0.29 -12.66 -4.13
CA VAL A 345 1.60 -13.05 -3.60
C VAL A 345 2.62 -11.90 -3.63
N GLU A 346 2.15 -10.71 -3.40
CA GLU A 346 3.02 -9.55 -3.24
C GLU A 346 4.02 -9.79 -2.10
N LEU A 347 5.26 -9.33 -2.26
CA LEU A 347 6.35 -9.64 -1.35
C LEU A 347 7.13 -8.38 -0.98
N VAL A 348 7.27 -8.13 0.32
CA VAL A 348 8.00 -6.98 0.88
C VAL A 348 9.09 -7.40 1.86
N GLN A 349 10.09 -6.56 2.03
CA GLN A 349 11.03 -6.59 3.17
C GLN A 349 10.47 -5.70 4.29
N LEU A 350 10.16 -6.25 5.46
CA LEU A 350 9.56 -5.49 6.57
C LEU A 350 10.39 -4.30 7.04
N GLU A 351 11.73 -4.41 6.97
CA GLU A 351 12.61 -3.29 7.37
C GLU A 351 12.42 -2.05 6.48
N ASP A 352 12.10 -2.23 5.18
CA ASP A 352 11.82 -1.11 4.28
C ASP A 352 10.57 -0.35 4.72
N VAL A 353 9.53 -1.07 5.18
CA VAL A 353 8.28 -0.48 5.69
C VAL A 353 8.54 0.39 6.92
N TYR A 354 9.30 -0.14 7.89
CA TYR A 354 9.68 0.62 9.09
C TYR A 354 10.61 1.79 8.77
N ALA A 355 11.50 1.62 7.80
CA ALA A 355 12.39 2.69 7.36
C ALA A 355 11.60 3.85 6.73
N CYS A 356 10.56 3.58 5.94
CA CYS A 356 9.64 4.59 5.43
C CYS A 356 8.95 5.37 6.55
N ALA A 357 8.42 4.68 7.55
CA ALA A 357 7.76 5.34 8.69
C ALA A 357 8.73 6.23 9.48
N ARG A 358 9.94 5.74 9.77
CA ARG A 358 10.98 6.54 10.44
C ARG A 358 11.40 7.76 9.63
N LEU A 359 11.58 7.60 8.32
CA LEU A 359 11.95 8.71 7.43
C LEU A 359 10.88 9.81 7.46
N ILE A 360 9.62 9.46 7.30
CA ILE A 360 8.51 10.41 7.26
C ILE A 360 8.33 11.09 8.62
N ALA A 361 8.39 10.35 9.73
CA ALA A 361 8.33 10.92 11.06
C ALA A 361 9.49 11.89 11.32
N ALA A 362 10.71 11.54 10.96
CA ALA A 362 11.87 12.40 11.11
C ALA A 362 11.76 13.66 10.22
N ALA A 363 11.27 13.54 9.00
CA ALA A 363 11.02 14.68 8.11
C ALA A 363 9.95 15.61 8.69
N ALA A 364 8.85 15.07 9.23
CA ALA A 364 7.81 15.86 9.89
C ALA A 364 8.34 16.64 11.11
N LEU A 365 9.19 16.01 11.93
CA LEU A 365 9.83 16.64 13.09
C LEU A 365 10.90 17.70 12.72
N ARG A 366 11.38 17.70 11.49
CA ARG A 366 12.34 18.71 10.96
C ARG A 366 11.67 19.92 10.34
N LEU A 367 10.36 19.89 10.08
CA LEU A 367 9.65 21.04 9.54
C LEU A 367 9.63 22.18 10.57
N ASP A 368 10.22 23.30 10.21
CA ASP A 368 10.16 24.52 11.04
C ASP A 368 8.76 25.15 10.95
N GLY A 369 8.35 25.84 12.02
CA GLY A 369 7.05 26.50 12.09
C GLY A 369 6.79 27.50 10.94
N ASP A 370 7.84 28.11 10.40
CA ASP A 370 7.78 29.10 9.31
C ASP A 370 8.18 28.52 7.94
N ALA A 371 8.43 27.20 7.82
CA ALA A 371 8.83 26.58 6.57
C ALA A 371 7.78 26.84 5.46
N THR A 372 8.21 27.25 4.29
CA THR A 372 7.35 27.48 3.11
C THR A 372 7.90 26.73 1.93
N PHE A 373 7.01 26.20 1.11
CA PHE A 373 7.35 25.52 -0.12
C PHE A 373 6.91 26.37 -1.32
N SER A 374 7.87 26.81 -2.12
CA SER A 374 7.63 27.52 -3.38
C SER A 374 8.54 26.95 -4.46
N ARG A 375 8.06 26.88 -5.69
CA ARG A 375 8.88 26.51 -6.86
C ARG A 375 9.63 27.71 -7.38
#